data_1f6a652ff461cce10e069dee5e96eae8
#
_entry.id   1f6a652ff461cce10e069dee5e96eae8
#
_cell.length_a   1.000
_cell.length_b   1.000
_cell.length_c   1.000
_cell.angle_alpha   90.00
_cell.angle_beta   90.00
_cell.angle_gamma   90.00
#
_symmetry.space_group_name_H-M   'P 1'
#
loop_
_entity.id
_entity.type
_entity.pdbx_description
1 polymer ?
#
loop_
_entity_poly.entity_id
_entity_poly.type
_entity_poly.pdbx_seq_one_letter_code
_entity_poly.pdbx_strand_id
1 'polypeptide(L)'
;MPWAPVRVLLADPAAYTPPYDHALAAALARAGAEVELITSPFRHGEVSAPEGYARSELFYRRAAPGPLRLPARLAQHVPGMLALRRGARRADVVHFQWLAVPALDVHLLPRGKPLVLTAHDVLPLAPRPGALRGQRALYGRMDAVVVHSEHGRRRLLEEVGMPGEKVHVIPHGALDALTRVEPALLPLPEPGRPVVLFFGLLRPYKGLDVLLEAWDPAWEAELWIVGRPLGVTLPALAENVRAVTRFVSDAEAAALFRRADLAVLPYREIDQSGVLFTALAFGTPLLLSDAGGFGEVTAAEHVPAGDAAALRAALGSLLADPARRAGLGAAAARAATEEYGWDAIAARTLALYESLQ
;
A
#
# COMPACT_ATOMS: atom_id res chain seq x y z
N MET A 1 36.19 -8.16 10.56
CA MET A 1 35.73 -6.79 10.90
C MET A 1 34.25 -6.73 10.55
N PRO A 2 33.35 -6.36 11.44
CA PRO A 2 31.99 -6.09 11.02
C PRO A 2 32.05 -4.93 10.01
N TRP A 3 31.41 -5.11 8.86
CA TRP A 3 31.29 -4.07 7.86
C TRP A 3 30.58 -2.86 8.46
N ALA A 4 30.96 -1.66 8.05
CA ALA A 4 30.26 -0.46 8.49
C ALA A 4 28.79 -0.57 8.05
N PRO A 5 27.82 -0.16 8.90
CA PRO A 5 26.41 -0.24 8.56
C PRO A 5 26.11 0.57 7.29
N VAL A 6 25.29 -0.01 6.40
CA VAL A 6 24.82 0.68 5.20
C VAL A 6 23.96 1.88 5.63
N ARG A 7 24.34 3.08 5.16
CA ARG A 7 23.58 4.31 5.44
C ARG A 7 22.53 4.53 4.36
N VAL A 8 21.29 4.43 4.76
CA VAL A 8 20.13 4.48 3.87
C VAL A 8 19.36 5.78 4.07
N LEU A 9 19.14 6.51 2.98
CA LEU A 9 18.23 7.64 2.97
C LEU A 9 16.95 7.20 2.26
N LEU A 10 15.90 6.90 3.07
CA LEU A 10 14.56 6.65 2.57
C LEU A 10 13.85 7.98 2.33
N ALA A 11 13.08 8.10 1.24
CA ALA A 11 12.39 9.32 0.89
C ALA A 11 10.97 9.10 0.40
N ASP A 12 9.99 9.62 1.14
CA ASP A 12 8.61 9.85 0.67
C ASP A 12 8.24 11.32 0.85
N PRO A 13 8.56 12.17 -0.13
CA PRO A 13 8.30 13.61 -0.04
C PRO A 13 6.84 13.98 0.22
N ALA A 14 5.90 13.14 -0.13
CA ALA A 14 4.48 13.42 -0.04
C ALA A 14 3.78 12.74 1.14
N ALA A 15 4.46 11.85 1.86
CA ALA A 15 3.91 10.98 2.89
C ALA A 15 2.67 10.22 2.38
N TYR A 16 2.84 9.51 1.25
CA TYR A 16 1.74 8.75 0.65
C TYR A 16 1.48 7.44 1.36
N THR A 17 2.54 6.78 1.82
CA THR A 17 2.48 5.44 2.43
C THR A 17 3.17 5.36 3.79
N PRO A 18 2.86 6.27 4.76
CA PRO A 18 3.56 6.27 6.04
C PRO A 18 3.61 4.91 6.76
N PRO A 19 2.54 4.09 6.80
CA PRO A 19 2.61 2.78 7.46
C PRO A 19 3.67 1.85 6.84
N TYR A 20 3.82 1.87 5.52
CA TYR A 20 4.86 1.11 4.81
C TYR A 20 6.26 1.68 5.08
N ASP A 21 6.41 3.02 4.94
CA ASP A 21 7.71 3.69 5.05
C ASP A 21 8.31 3.50 6.44
N HIS A 22 7.49 3.63 7.48
CA HIS A 22 7.90 3.44 8.87
C HIS A 22 8.27 2.00 9.17
N ALA A 23 7.47 1.04 8.69
CA ALA A 23 7.73 -0.38 8.89
C ALA A 23 9.01 -0.82 8.18
N LEU A 24 9.23 -0.37 6.94
CA LEU A 24 10.47 -0.64 6.20
C LEU A 24 11.68 -0.01 6.90
N ALA A 25 11.58 1.27 7.31
CA ALA A 25 12.66 1.97 7.99
C ALA A 25 13.07 1.28 9.30
N ALA A 26 12.08 0.89 10.12
CA ALA A 26 12.32 0.16 11.36
C ALA A 26 12.94 -1.22 11.12
N ALA A 27 12.46 -1.95 10.10
CA ALA A 27 12.99 -3.27 9.76
C ALA A 27 14.44 -3.21 9.25
N LEU A 28 14.76 -2.24 8.39
CA LEU A 28 16.13 -2.00 7.93
C LEU A 28 17.06 -1.63 9.09
N ALA A 29 16.58 -0.80 10.02
CA ALA A 29 17.36 -0.44 11.22
C ALA A 29 17.60 -1.68 12.12
N ARG A 30 16.60 -2.53 12.36
CA ARG A 30 16.77 -3.81 13.06
C ARG A 30 17.77 -4.74 12.38
N ALA A 31 17.80 -4.72 11.04
CA ALA A 31 18.74 -5.50 10.25
C ALA A 31 20.16 -4.88 10.19
N GLY A 32 20.40 -3.78 10.91
CA GLY A 32 21.74 -3.18 11.09
C GLY A 32 22.07 -2.00 10.17
N ALA A 33 21.11 -1.48 9.37
CA ALA A 33 21.32 -0.28 8.59
C ALA A 33 21.17 1.00 9.44
N GLU A 34 21.91 2.06 9.08
CA GLU A 34 21.67 3.41 9.58
C GLU A 34 20.66 4.10 8.65
N VAL A 35 19.43 4.29 9.12
CA VAL A 35 18.33 4.77 8.27
C VAL A 35 17.88 6.17 8.67
N GLU A 36 17.76 7.07 7.68
CA GLU A 36 17.04 8.35 7.81
C GLU A 36 15.85 8.36 6.84
N LEU A 37 14.62 8.50 7.38
CA LEU A 37 13.40 8.70 6.60
C LEU A 37 13.14 10.19 6.41
N ILE A 38 13.20 10.66 5.18
CA ILE A 38 12.85 12.05 4.79
C ILE A 38 11.44 12.08 4.21
N THR A 39 10.57 12.84 4.84
CA THR A 39 9.14 12.88 4.49
C THR A 39 8.52 14.28 4.69
N SER A 40 7.21 14.37 4.67
CA SER A 40 6.41 15.54 5.04
C SER A 40 5.51 15.25 6.24
N PRO A 41 4.99 16.29 6.93
CA PRO A 41 3.98 16.09 7.96
C PRO A 41 2.77 15.33 7.41
N PHE A 42 2.42 14.20 8.03
CA PHE A 42 1.21 13.47 7.69
C PHE A 42 -0.01 14.19 8.29
N ARG A 43 -1.10 14.32 7.50
CA ARG A 43 -2.26 15.15 7.85
C ARG A 43 -3.56 14.37 7.98
N HIS A 44 -3.49 13.05 7.84
CA HIS A 44 -4.67 12.19 7.78
C HIS A 44 -4.73 11.14 8.90
N GLY A 45 -3.92 11.31 9.94
CA GLY A 45 -3.84 10.42 11.08
C GLY A 45 -2.57 10.68 11.88
N GLU A 46 -2.36 9.89 12.90
CA GLU A 46 -1.12 9.88 13.67
C GLU A 46 -0.09 8.97 13.00
N VAL A 47 1.17 9.31 13.14
CA VAL A 47 2.29 8.52 12.67
C VAL A 47 3.11 8.10 13.88
N SER A 48 3.39 6.81 13.97
CA SER A 48 4.18 6.23 15.07
C SER A 48 5.52 6.94 15.24
N ALA A 49 6.05 6.95 16.46
CA ALA A 49 7.40 7.40 16.71
C ALA A 49 8.42 6.54 15.96
N PRO A 50 9.55 7.10 15.50
CA PRO A 50 10.60 6.31 14.85
C PRO A 50 11.18 5.25 15.80
N GLU A 51 11.34 4.02 15.30
CA GLU A 51 11.91 2.89 16.04
C GLU A 51 13.27 2.50 15.44
N GLY A 52 14.36 2.96 16.04
CA GLY A 52 15.72 2.64 15.59
C GLY A 52 16.21 3.39 14.35
N TYR A 53 15.43 4.32 13.80
CA TYR A 53 15.80 5.15 12.66
C TYR A 53 15.53 6.64 12.94
N ALA A 54 16.15 7.52 12.13
CA ALA A 54 15.87 8.96 12.20
C ALA A 54 14.75 9.36 11.23
N ARG A 55 13.89 10.33 11.62
CA ARG A 55 12.86 10.91 10.76
C ARG A 55 13.03 12.41 10.65
N SER A 56 13.02 12.90 9.39
CA SER A 56 13.16 14.32 9.06
C SER A 56 12.00 14.77 8.17
N GLU A 57 11.18 15.70 8.63
CA GLU A 57 10.10 16.29 7.85
C GLU A 57 10.60 17.52 7.10
N LEU A 58 11.12 17.32 5.88
CA LEU A 58 11.69 18.40 5.07
C LEU A 58 10.70 19.01 4.07
N PHE A 59 9.64 18.28 3.70
CA PHE A 59 8.71 18.68 2.64
C PHE A 59 7.41 19.25 3.19
N TYR A 60 6.79 20.15 2.46
CA TYR A 60 5.41 20.63 2.63
C TYR A 60 4.99 20.98 4.07
N ARG A 61 5.91 21.54 4.84
CA ARG A 61 5.69 21.92 6.26
C ARG A 61 4.57 22.96 6.41
N ARG A 62 4.41 23.84 5.42
CA ARG A 62 3.39 24.89 5.42
C ARG A 62 2.21 24.49 4.56
N ALA A 63 1.02 24.41 5.18
CA ALA A 63 -0.22 24.25 4.44
C ALA A 63 -0.65 25.60 3.83
N ALA A 64 -1.13 25.56 2.60
CA ALA A 64 -1.85 26.67 2.00
C ALA A 64 -3.26 26.19 1.61
N PRO A 65 -4.32 26.96 1.93
CA PRO A 65 -5.68 26.59 1.57
C PRO A 65 -6.00 26.97 0.11
N GLY A 66 -7.05 26.33 -0.43
CA GLY A 66 -7.68 26.70 -1.71
C GLY A 66 -6.73 26.71 -2.91
N PRO A 67 -6.86 27.70 -3.81
CA PRO A 67 -6.13 27.75 -5.07
C PRO A 67 -4.61 27.92 -4.89
N LEU A 68 -4.16 28.43 -3.74
CA LEU A 68 -2.74 28.59 -3.42
C LEU A 68 -2.06 27.28 -3.01
N ARG A 69 -2.80 26.20 -2.84
CA ARG A 69 -2.25 24.90 -2.38
C ARG A 69 -1.19 24.35 -3.33
N LEU A 70 -1.44 24.33 -4.62
CA LEU A 70 -0.50 23.77 -5.60
C LEU A 70 0.76 24.63 -5.77
N PRO A 71 0.68 25.95 -6.01
CA PRO A 71 1.88 26.80 -6.09
C PRO A 71 2.69 26.79 -4.78
N ALA A 72 2.06 26.79 -3.62
CA ALA A 72 2.76 26.70 -2.33
C ALA A 72 3.48 25.35 -2.14
N ARG A 73 2.90 24.25 -2.62
CA ARG A 73 3.58 22.94 -2.63
C ARG A 73 4.78 22.93 -3.55
N LEU A 74 4.65 23.44 -4.77
CA LEU A 74 5.77 23.53 -5.73
C LEU A 74 6.91 24.40 -5.19
N ALA A 75 6.58 25.53 -4.56
CA ALA A 75 7.58 26.43 -3.95
C ALA A 75 8.33 25.78 -2.79
N GLN A 76 7.72 24.83 -2.07
CA GLN A 76 8.37 24.05 -1.00
C GLN A 76 9.09 22.79 -1.53
N HIS A 77 8.67 22.27 -2.70
CA HIS A 77 9.19 21.03 -3.26
C HIS A 77 10.66 21.15 -3.67
N VAL A 78 11.00 22.18 -4.45
CA VAL A 78 12.38 22.38 -4.93
C VAL A 78 13.39 22.56 -3.78
N PRO A 79 13.15 23.43 -2.78
CA PRO A 79 14.02 23.51 -1.60
C PRO A 79 14.13 22.19 -0.83
N GLY A 80 13.01 21.43 -0.70
CA GLY A 80 12.99 20.11 -0.09
C GLY A 80 13.89 19.12 -0.83
N MET A 81 13.78 19.03 -2.15
CA MET A 81 14.64 18.17 -2.99
C MET A 81 16.12 18.59 -2.92
N LEU A 82 16.41 19.88 -2.84
CA LEU A 82 17.78 20.37 -2.67
C LEU A 82 18.35 20.02 -1.28
N ALA A 83 17.53 20.06 -0.25
CA ALA A 83 17.90 19.61 1.10
C ALA A 83 18.14 18.10 1.12
N LEU A 84 17.26 17.30 0.51
CA LEU A 84 17.45 15.87 0.34
C LEU A 84 18.75 15.55 -0.39
N ARG A 85 19.08 16.25 -1.48
CA ARG A 85 20.38 16.08 -2.20
C ARG A 85 21.59 16.35 -1.31
N ARG A 86 21.49 17.29 -0.37
CA ARG A 86 22.59 17.55 0.60
C ARG A 86 22.70 16.40 1.60
N GLY A 87 21.58 15.91 2.14
CA GLY A 87 21.53 14.73 2.99
C GLY A 87 22.10 13.48 2.34
N ALA A 88 21.75 13.26 1.08
CA ALA A 88 22.18 12.12 0.27
C ALA A 88 23.72 11.99 0.16
N ARG A 89 24.49 13.06 0.36
CA ARG A 89 25.97 12.98 0.36
C ARG A 89 26.52 12.09 1.47
N ARG A 90 25.78 11.93 2.56
CA ARG A 90 26.15 11.10 3.72
C ARG A 90 25.63 9.67 3.62
N ALA A 91 24.66 9.44 2.77
CA ALA A 91 24.08 8.12 2.53
C ALA A 91 24.94 7.30 1.57
N ASP A 92 24.83 5.99 1.65
CA ASP A 92 25.42 5.04 0.71
C ASP A 92 24.44 4.71 -0.40
N VAL A 93 23.12 4.75 -0.11
CA VAL A 93 22.02 4.58 -1.07
C VAL A 93 20.88 5.55 -0.77
N VAL A 94 20.16 5.98 -1.81
CA VAL A 94 18.93 6.77 -1.70
C VAL A 94 17.78 5.97 -2.28
N HIS A 95 16.79 5.66 -1.42
CA HIS A 95 15.63 4.87 -1.83
C HIS A 95 14.35 5.70 -1.73
N PHE A 96 13.78 6.01 -2.88
CA PHE A 96 12.52 6.72 -2.99
C PHE A 96 11.34 5.75 -2.87
N GLN A 97 10.38 6.07 -2.00
CA GLN A 97 9.10 5.38 -1.94
C GLN A 97 8.08 6.02 -2.88
N TRP A 98 8.12 7.33 -2.95
CA TRP A 98 7.31 8.12 -3.88
C TRP A 98 8.07 9.34 -4.37
N LEU A 99 7.75 9.79 -5.59
CA LEU A 99 8.18 11.06 -6.13
C LEU A 99 6.95 11.82 -6.61
N ALA A 100 6.75 13.02 -6.04
CA ALA A 100 5.48 13.75 -6.14
C ALA A 100 5.27 14.43 -7.50
N VAL A 101 6.35 14.79 -8.20
CA VAL A 101 6.32 15.53 -9.46
C VAL A 101 7.37 14.96 -10.42
N PRO A 102 7.14 13.75 -11.00
CA PRO A 102 8.16 13.02 -11.78
C PRO A 102 8.87 13.84 -12.84
N ALA A 103 8.16 14.70 -13.58
CA ALA A 103 8.74 15.55 -14.63
C ALA A 103 9.73 16.60 -14.09
N LEU A 104 9.59 17.03 -12.84
CA LEU A 104 10.50 17.96 -12.17
C LEU A 104 11.57 17.20 -11.40
N ASP A 105 11.16 16.13 -10.71
CA ASP A 105 12.01 15.34 -9.84
C ASP A 105 13.21 14.75 -10.57
N VAL A 106 13.04 14.32 -11.81
CA VAL A 106 14.12 13.78 -12.66
C VAL A 106 15.32 14.71 -12.76
N HIS A 107 15.12 16.03 -12.66
CA HIS A 107 16.18 17.04 -12.70
C HIS A 107 16.76 17.36 -11.32
N LEU A 108 16.05 16.98 -10.26
CA LEU A 108 16.38 17.29 -8.85
C LEU A 108 16.98 16.10 -8.10
N LEU A 109 17.04 14.91 -8.70
CA LEU A 109 17.58 13.71 -8.07
C LEU A 109 19.02 13.90 -7.59
N PRO A 110 19.44 13.26 -6.49
CA PRO A 110 20.84 13.15 -6.07
C PRO A 110 21.73 12.58 -7.19
N ARG A 111 23.04 12.82 -7.10
CA ARG A 111 24.06 12.32 -8.04
C ARG A 111 25.18 11.64 -7.27
N GLY A 112 25.82 10.66 -7.91
CA GLY A 112 26.99 9.97 -7.35
C GLY A 112 26.65 9.03 -6.19
N LYS A 113 25.39 8.60 -6.11
CA LYS A 113 24.90 7.58 -5.20
C LYS A 113 23.92 6.67 -5.94
N PRO A 114 23.85 5.38 -5.63
CA PRO A 114 22.80 4.50 -6.11
C PRO A 114 21.40 5.04 -5.77
N LEU A 115 20.52 5.06 -6.77
CA LEU A 115 19.15 5.50 -6.66
C LEU A 115 18.20 4.31 -6.82
N VAL A 116 17.41 4.03 -5.81
CA VAL A 116 16.38 2.98 -5.81
C VAL A 116 15.02 3.65 -5.76
N LEU A 117 14.04 3.10 -6.44
CA LEU A 117 12.63 3.52 -6.37
C LEU A 117 11.74 2.32 -6.13
N THR A 118 10.91 2.35 -5.10
CA THR A 118 9.77 1.43 -4.99
C THR A 118 8.62 1.95 -5.87
N ALA A 119 8.23 1.16 -6.86
CA ALA A 119 7.07 1.44 -7.70
C ALA A 119 5.84 0.77 -7.08
N HIS A 120 5.20 1.45 -6.11
CA HIS A 120 3.94 0.97 -5.51
C HIS A 120 2.82 0.91 -6.56
N ASP A 121 2.78 1.88 -7.47
CA ASP A 121 2.03 1.83 -8.73
C ASP A 121 3.04 1.91 -9.87
N VAL A 122 3.03 0.95 -10.79
CA VAL A 122 3.97 0.94 -11.93
C VAL A 122 3.73 2.14 -12.84
N LEU A 123 2.48 2.37 -13.17
CA LEU A 123 2.02 3.55 -13.90
C LEU A 123 0.76 4.11 -13.23
N PRO A 124 0.56 5.44 -13.27
CA PRO A 124 -0.66 6.04 -12.74
C PRO A 124 -1.91 5.47 -13.41
N LEU A 125 -2.89 4.99 -12.63
CA LEU A 125 -4.17 4.45 -13.14
C LEU A 125 -5.01 5.51 -13.90
N ALA A 126 -4.83 6.80 -13.59
CA ALA A 126 -5.48 7.92 -14.26
C ALA A 126 -4.44 9.00 -14.60
N PRO A 127 -3.61 8.80 -15.63
CA PRO A 127 -2.49 9.69 -15.92
C PRO A 127 -2.98 11.05 -16.47
N ARG A 128 -2.39 12.12 -15.95
CA ARG A 128 -2.52 13.46 -16.56
C ARG A 128 -1.65 13.54 -17.82
N PRO A 129 -1.96 14.45 -18.77
CA PRO A 129 -1.11 14.69 -19.92
C PRO A 129 0.37 14.88 -19.53
N GLY A 130 1.28 14.15 -20.14
CA GLY A 130 2.71 14.19 -19.86
C GLY A 130 3.19 13.40 -18.63
N ALA A 131 2.30 12.92 -17.76
CA ALA A 131 2.69 12.16 -16.56
C ALA A 131 3.46 10.89 -16.90
N LEU A 132 3.01 10.12 -17.89
CA LEU A 132 3.68 8.89 -18.32
C LEU A 132 5.10 9.14 -18.85
N ARG A 133 5.30 10.24 -19.60
CA ARG A 133 6.65 10.61 -20.07
C ARG A 133 7.57 10.94 -18.89
N GLY A 134 7.08 11.72 -17.92
CA GLY A 134 7.82 12.05 -16.71
C GLY A 134 8.17 10.80 -15.88
N GLN A 135 7.21 9.89 -15.72
CA GLN A 135 7.41 8.64 -15.00
C GLN A 135 8.46 7.73 -15.68
N ARG A 136 8.37 7.56 -17.00
CA ARG A 136 9.38 6.80 -17.76
C ARG A 136 10.77 7.42 -17.68
N ALA A 137 10.87 8.76 -17.78
CA ALA A 137 12.14 9.46 -17.62
C ALA A 137 12.72 9.28 -16.21
N LEU A 138 11.86 9.25 -15.19
CA LEU A 138 12.25 9.01 -13.81
C LEU A 138 12.80 7.59 -13.62
N TYR A 139 12.11 6.56 -14.14
CA TYR A 139 12.59 5.18 -14.11
C TYR A 139 13.97 5.03 -14.77
N GLY A 140 14.19 5.69 -15.91
CA GLY A 140 15.48 5.69 -16.61
C GLY A 140 16.66 6.27 -15.81
N ARG A 141 16.38 6.97 -14.70
CA ARG A 141 17.40 7.53 -13.79
C ARG A 141 17.70 6.65 -12.59
N MET A 142 16.91 5.59 -12.38
CA MET A 142 17.10 4.67 -11.27
C MET A 142 18.14 3.60 -11.59
N ASP A 143 18.94 3.25 -10.61
CA ASP A 143 19.88 2.13 -10.68
C ASP A 143 19.14 0.82 -10.42
N ALA A 144 18.10 0.84 -9.54
CA ALA A 144 17.18 -0.26 -9.34
C ALA A 144 15.74 0.25 -9.10
N VAL A 145 14.76 -0.56 -9.52
CA VAL A 145 13.33 -0.35 -9.22
C VAL A 145 12.79 -1.59 -8.54
N VAL A 146 12.21 -1.39 -7.37
CA VAL A 146 11.51 -2.42 -6.60
C VAL A 146 10.04 -2.41 -6.98
N VAL A 147 9.49 -3.58 -7.26
CA VAL A 147 8.06 -3.85 -7.40
C VAL A 147 7.64 -4.95 -6.43
N HIS A 148 6.35 -5.05 -6.14
CA HIS A 148 5.87 -5.96 -5.10
C HIS A 148 5.35 -7.31 -5.62
N SER A 149 5.33 -7.50 -6.94
CA SER A 149 4.81 -8.69 -7.60
C SER A 149 5.49 -8.96 -8.95
N GLU A 150 5.42 -10.18 -9.44
CA GLU A 150 5.86 -10.50 -10.81
C GLU A 150 4.98 -9.81 -11.86
N HIS A 151 3.71 -9.55 -11.55
CA HIS A 151 2.84 -8.72 -12.37
C HIS A 151 3.44 -7.31 -12.56
N GLY A 152 3.82 -6.65 -11.47
CA GLY A 152 4.48 -5.34 -11.53
C GLY A 152 5.79 -5.38 -12.32
N ARG A 153 6.56 -6.47 -12.17
CA ARG A 153 7.79 -6.68 -12.95
C ARG A 153 7.50 -6.76 -14.45
N ARG A 154 6.55 -7.60 -14.86
CA ARG A 154 6.15 -7.71 -16.28
C ARG A 154 5.71 -6.36 -16.83
N ARG A 155 4.91 -5.59 -16.11
CA ARG A 155 4.47 -4.26 -16.52
C ARG A 155 5.64 -3.28 -16.72
N LEU A 156 6.64 -3.27 -15.83
CA LEU A 156 7.84 -2.42 -16.00
C LEU A 156 8.63 -2.82 -17.23
N LEU A 157 8.78 -4.11 -17.52
CA LEU A 157 9.50 -4.59 -18.70
C LEU A 157 8.75 -4.27 -20.00
N GLU A 158 7.45 -4.56 -20.04
CA GLU A 158 6.65 -4.52 -21.28
C GLU A 158 6.09 -3.12 -21.57
N GLU A 159 5.55 -2.43 -20.56
CA GLU A 159 4.89 -1.13 -20.75
C GLU A 159 5.86 0.06 -20.63
N VAL A 160 6.91 -0.07 -19.81
CA VAL A 160 7.89 0.99 -19.59
C VAL A 160 9.15 0.77 -20.41
N GLY A 161 9.52 -0.48 -20.68
CA GLY A 161 10.75 -0.87 -21.39
C GLY A 161 11.99 -0.83 -20.50
N MET A 162 11.82 -1.12 -19.18
CA MET A 162 12.95 -1.16 -18.26
C MET A 162 13.83 -2.39 -18.50
N PRO A 163 15.17 -2.25 -18.37
CA PRO A 163 16.07 -3.40 -18.36
C PRO A 163 15.77 -4.35 -17.19
N GLY A 164 15.71 -5.66 -17.47
CA GLY A 164 15.29 -6.65 -16.49
C GLY A 164 16.19 -6.76 -15.26
N GLU A 165 17.48 -6.49 -15.43
CA GLU A 165 18.48 -6.47 -14.36
C GLU A 165 18.30 -5.32 -13.36
N LYS A 166 17.52 -4.30 -13.71
CA LYS A 166 17.20 -3.17 -12.83
C LYS A 166 15.88 -3.35 -12.08
N VAL A 167 15.10 -4.39 -12.40
CA VAL A 167 13.76 -4.59 -11.81
C VAL A 167 13.80 -5.75 -10.83
N HIS A 168 13.53 -5.45 -9.56
CA HIS A 168 13.62 -6.39 -8.45
C HIS A 168 12.25 -6.59 -7.80
N VAL A 169 11.85 -7.85 -7.62
CA VAL A 169 10.59 -8.18 -6.92
C VAL A 169 10.90 -8.38 -5.45
N ILE A 170 10.43 -7.45 -4.63
CA ILE A 170 10.46 -7.53 -3.16
C ILE A 170 9.02 -7.36 -2.68
N PRO A 171 8.41 -8.37 -2.06
CA PRO A 171 7.02 -8.30 -1.61
C PRO A 171 6.73 -7.07 -0.74
N HIS A 172 5.50 -6.62 -0.78
CA HIS A 172 5.03 -5.60 0.17
C HIS A 172 4.90 -6.23 1.56
N GLY A 173 5.28 -5.53 2.61
CA GLY A 173 5.17 -6.03 3.97
C GLY A 173 3.74 -5.99 4.52
N ALA A 174 3.41 -6.93 5.38
CA ALA A 174 2.15 -6.92 6.10
C ALA A 174 2.04 -5.66 6.99
N LEU A 175 0.87 -5.01 7.00
CA LEU A 175 0.66 -3.79 7.78
C LEU A 175 0.26 -4.12 9.23
N ASP A 176 1.16 -4.80 9.93
CA ASP A 176 0.98 -5.34 11.28
C ASP A 176 0.92 -4.26 12.38
N ALA A 177 1.35 -3.04 12.12
CA ALA A 177 1.25 -1.93 13.08
C ALA A 177 -0.19 -1.71 13.58
N LEU A 178 -1.19 -1.88 12.70
CA LEU A 178 -2.59 -1.74 13.06
C LEU A 178 -3.08 -2.83 14.03
N THR A 179 -2.46 -4.00 14.05
CA THR A 179 -2.84 -5.08 14.99
C THR A 179 -2.50 -4.74 16.44
N ARG A 180 -1.58 -3.81 16.66
CA ARG A 180 -1.15 -3.33 17.99
C ARG A 180 -1.95 -2.12 18.48
N VAL A 181 -2.77 -1.55 17.60
CA VAL A 181 -3.64 -0.41 17.96
C VAL A 181 -4.81 -0.91 18.82
N GLU A 182 -5.08 -0.22 19.94
CA GLU A 182 -6.27 -0.48 20.74
C GLU A 182 -7.52 -0.16 19.92
N PRO A 183 -8.44 -1.13 19.76
CA PRO A 183 -9.60 -0.93 18.91
C PRO A 183 -10.58 0.07 19.52
N ALA A 184 -11.09 0.97 18.70
CA ALA A 184 -12.23 1.82 19.07
C ALA A 184 -13.54 1.00 19.10
N LEU A 185 -14.61 1.63 19.57
CA LEU A 185 -15.96 1.10 19.35
C LEU A 185 -16.20 0.97 17.84
N LEU A 186 -16.86 -0.11 17.45
CA LEU A 186 -17.26 -0.32 16.06
C LEU A 186 -18.11 0.87 15.58
N PRO A 187 -17.83 1.41 14.39
CA PRO A 187 -18.66 2.48 13.82
C PRO A 187 -20.02 1.98 13.30
N LEU A 188 -20.28 0.70 13.43
CA LEU A 188 -21.49 -0.02 13.01
C LEU A 188 -21.98 -0.92 14.15
N PRO A 189 -23.29 -1.17 14.27
CA PRO A 189 -23.83 -2.11 15.25
C PRO A 189 -23.31 -3.52 15.03
N GLU A 190 -23.07 -4.25 16.12
CA GLU A 190 -22.73 -5.68 16.06
C GLU A 190 -23.92 -6.51 15.57
N PRO A 191 -23.82 -7.21 14.42
CA PRO A 191 -24.99 -7.85 13.81
C PRO A 191 -25.32 -9.25 14.36
N GLY A 192 -24.44 -9.85 15.16
CA GLY A 192 -24.60 -11.23 15.63
C GLY A 192 -24.55 -12.31 14.52
N ARG A 193 -24.12 -11.94 13.32
CA ARG A 193 -24.00 -12.78 12.12
C ARG A 193 -22.71 -12.46 11.36
N PRO A 194 -22.26 -13.30 10.41
CA PRO A 194 -21.01 -13.07 9.68
C PRO A 194 -20.96 -11.71 9.00
N VAL A 195 -19.78 -11.08 9.06
CA VAL A 195 -19.48 -9.77 8.45
C VAL A 195 -18.51 -9.94 7.31
N VAL A 196 -18.93 -9.52 6.12
CA VAL A 196 -18.08 -9.34 4.95
C VAL A 196 -17.65 -7.88 4.87
N LEU A 197 -16.35 -7.62 4.90
CA LEU A 197 -15.79 -6.27 4.91
C LEU A 197 -15.23 -5.89 3.53
N PHE A 198 -15.73 -4.78 2.98
CA PHE A 198 -15.14 -4.04 1.86
C PHE A 198 -14.58 -2.72 2.40
N PHE A 199 -13.26 -2.53 2.34
CA PHE A 199 -12.58 -1.45 3.04
C PHE A 199 -11.71 -0.56 2.14
N GLY A 200 -11.53 0.72 2.55
CA GLY A 200 -10.60 1.68 1.97
C GLY A 200 -11.29 2.71 1.07
N LEU A 201 -10.50 3.56 0.38
CA LEU A 201 -11.07 4.56 -0.53
C LEU A 201 -11.95 3.88 -1.58
N LEU A 202 -13.21 4.32 -1.69
CA LEU A 202 -14.17 3.75 -2.64
C LEU A 202 -13.90 4.36 -4.02
N ARG A 203 -13.16 3.63 -4.86
CA ARG A 203 -12.80 4.03 -6.22
C ARG A 203 -13.42 3.08 -7.25
N PRO A 204 -13.68 3.54 -8.50
CA PRO A 204 -14.33 2.70 -9.53
C PRO A 204 -13.61 1.37 -9.80
N TYR A 205 -12.27 1.37 -9.84
CA TYR A 205 -11.50 0.17 -10.11
C TYR A 205 -11.59 -0.90 -9.02
N LYS A 206 -12.08 -0.54 -7.82
CA LYS A 206 -12.19 -1.49 -6.70
C LYS A 206 -13.39 -2.44 -6.81
N GLY A 207 -14.23 -2.30 -7.83
CA GLY A 207 -15.29 -3.27 -8.13
C GLY A 207 -16.42 -3.30 -7.09
N LEU A 208 -16.71 -2.18 -6.40
CA LEU A 208 -17.84 -2.11 -5.46
C LEU A 208 -19.18 -2.39 -6.13
N ASP A 209 -19.35 -1.97 -7.36
CA ASP A 209 -20.53 -2.26 -8.18
C ASP A 209 -20.68 -3.77 -8.47
N VAL A 210 -19.57 -4.46 -8.79
CA VAL A 210 -19.54 -5.92 -8.94
C VAL A 210 -19.94 -6.63 -7.65
N LEU A 211 -19.43 -6.12 -6.50
CA LEU A 211 -19.78 -6.68 -5.19
C LEU A 211 -21.27 -6.49 -4.87
N LEU A 212 -21.82 -5.31 -5.13
CA LEU A 212 -23.23 -5.01 -4.87
C LEU A 212 -24.16 -5.83 -5.78
N GLU A 213 -23.76 -6.08 -7.03
CA GLU A 213 -24.47 -6.99 -7.95
C GLU A 213 -24.40 -8.45 -7.47
N ALA A 214 -23.25 -8.87 -6.95
CA ALA A 214 -23.04 -10.22 -6.43
C ALA A 214 -23.76 -10.46 -5.10
N TRP A 215 -24.02 -9.41 -4.31
CA TRP A 215 -24.54 -9.54 -2.96
C TRP A 215 -26.00 -10.02 -2.95
N ASP A 216 -26.31 -11.02 -2.12
CA ASP A 216 -27.67 -11.51 -1.94
C ASP A 216 -28.29 -10.97 -0.64
N PRO A 217 -29.37 -10.19 -0.73
CA PRO A 217 -30.08 -9.71 0.45
C PRO A 217 -30.67 -10.81 1.35
N ALA A 218 -30.80 -12.04 0.82
CA ALA A 218 -31.32 -13.17 1.58
C ALA A 218 -30.25 -13.86 2.46
N TRP A 219 -28.97 -13.52 2.31
CA TRP A 219 -27.93 -14.13 3.15
C TRP A 219 -28.05 -13.68 4.62
N GLU A 220 -27.90 -14.62 5.53
CA GLU A 220 -27.77 -14.36 6.97
C GLU A 220 -26.35 -13.84 7.29
N ALA A 221 -25.97 -12.76 6.65
CA ALA A 221 -24.69 -12.08 6.79
C ALA A 221 -24.86 -10.58 6.59
N GLU A 222 -23.89 -9.78 6.99
CA GLU A 222 -23.85 -8.35 6.68
C GLU A 222 -22.65 -8.01 5.78
N LEU A 223 -22.88 -7.14 4.80
CA LEU A 223 -21.84 -6.46 4.05
C LEU A 223 -21.56 -5.09 4.67
N TRP A 224 -20.32 -4.88 5.10
CA TRP A 224 -19.86 -3.59 5.57
C TRP A 224 -18.98 -2.91 4.53
N ILE A 225 -19.43 -1.77 4.02
CA ILE A 225 -18.72 -0.93 3.06
C ILE A 225 -18.15 0.25 3.82
N VAL A 226 -16.84 0.27 4.02
CA VAL A 226 -16.17 1.28 4.85
C VAL A 226 -15.13 2.03 4.07
N GLY A 227 -15.31 3.35 3.94
CA GLY A 227 -14.33 4.23 3.33
C GLY A 227 -14.92 5.43 2.63
N ARG A 228 -14.09 6.42 2.40
CA ARG A 228 -14.51 7.66 1.74
C ARG A 228 -14.72 7.44 0.24
N PRO A 229 -15.88 7.81 -0.34
CA PRO A 229 -16.12 7.78 -1.77
C PRO A 229 -15.18 8.72 -2.53
N LEU A 230 -14.64 8.22 -3.63
CA LEU A 230 -13.79 8.96 -4.55
C LEU A 230 -14.07 8.53 -5.99
N GLY A 231 -15.03 9.21 -6.62
CA GLY A 231 -15.52 8.89 -7.96
C GLY A 231 -16.55 7.74 -7.99
N VAL A 232 -17.11 7.38 -6.84
CA VAL A 232 -18.18 6.38 -6.69
C VAL A 232 -19.35 7.02 -5.96
N THR A 233 -20.57 6.73 -6.40
CA THR A 233 -21.82 7.04 -5.70
C THR A 233 -22.45 5.73 -5.27
N LEU A 234 -22.82 5.61 -3.99
CA LEU A 234 -23.51 4.43 -3.49
C LEU A 234 -24.99 4.48 -3.94
N PRO A 235 -25.53 3.37 -4.47
CA PRO A 235 -26.96 3.25 -4.72
C PRO A 235 -27.75 3.07 -3.40
N ALA A 236 -29.06 2.87 -3.52
CA ALA A 236 -29.84 2.36 -2.40
C ALA A 236 -29.31 0.98 -1.97
N LEU A 237 -29.05 0.81 -0.68
CA LEU A 237 -28.45 -0.41 -0.13
C LEU A 237 -29.54 -1.35 0.39
N ALA A 238 -29.29 -2.65 0.29
CA ALA A 238 -30.14 -3.67 0.90
C ALA A 238 -30.10 -3.59 2.45
N GLU A 239 -31.07 -4.20 3.12
CA GLU A 239 -31.20 -4.13 4.59
C GLU A 239 -29.98 -4.73 5.34
N ASN A 240 -29.29 -5.70 4.73
CA ASN A 240 -28.10 -6.35 5.29
C ASN A 240 -26.79 -5.76 4.74
N VAL A 241 -26.83 -4.55 4.16
CA VAL A 241 -25.67 -3.80 3.71
C VAL A 241 -25.55 -2.49 4.48
N ARG A 242 -24.41 -2.27 5.14
CA ARG A 242 -24.12 -1.06 5.91
C ARG A 242 -22.98 -0.30 5.29
N ALA A 243 -23.01 1.02 5.34
CA ALA A 243 -21.95 1.87 4.81
C ALA A 243 -21.50 2.94 5.80
N VAL A 244 -20.17 3.09 5.91
CA VAL A 244 -19.48 4.20 6.59
C VAL A 244 -18.69 4.97 5.55
N THR A 245 -19.27 6.05 5.01
CA THR A 245 -18.75 6.78 3.85
C THR A 245 -17.83 7.94 4.23
N ARG A 246 -16.92 7.71 5.17
CA ARG A 246 -15.93 8.68 5.64
C ARG A 246 -14.57 8.03 5.79
N PHE A 247 -13.57 8.83 6.10
CA PHE A 247 -12.31 8.32 6.61
C PHE A 247 -12.53 7.76 8.03
N VAL A 248 -11.96 6.60 8.32
CA VAL A 248 -11.97 5.99 9.66
C VAL A 248 -10.57 6.07 10.26
N SER A 249 -10.50 6.19 11.58
CA SER A 249 -9.22 6.19 12.31
C SER A 249 -8.59 4.79 12.31
N ASP A 250 -7.31 4.70 12.66
CA ASP A 250 -6.60 3.44 12.79
C ASP A 250 -7.24 2.53 13.87
N ALA A 251 -7.75 3.11 14.95
CA ALA A 251 -8.47 2.38 16.00
C ALA A 251 -9.81 1.82 15.50
N GLU A 252 -10.55 2.57 14.68
CA GLU A 252 -11.76 2.07 14.02
C GLU A 252 -11.43 1.00 12.98
N ALA A 253 -10.35 1.19 12.20
CA ALA A 253 -9.89 0.19 11.24
C ALA A 253 -9.50 -1.11 11.94
N ALA A 254 -8.75 -1.04 13.05
CA ALA A 254 -8.41 -2.21 13.87
C ALA A 254 -9.65 -2.93 14.39
N ALA A 255 -10.68 -2.20 14.85
CA ALA A 255 -11.95 -2.78 15.28
C ALA A 255 -12.68 -3.51 14.15
N LEU A 256 -12.72 -2.89 12.95
CA LEU A 256 -13.39 -3.44 11.77
C LEU A 256 -12.72 -4.72 11.28
N PHE A 257 -11.38 -4.74 11.15
CA PHE A 257 -10.65 -5.94 10.71
C PHE A 257 -10.71 -7.08 11.75
N ARG A 258 -10.69 -6.78 13.06
CA ARG A 258 -10.88 -7.79 14.12
C ARG A 258 -12.28 -8.40 14.08
N ARG A 259 -13.30 -7.61 13.66
CA ARG A 259 -14.68 -8.10 13.58
C ARG A 259 -15.01 -8.81 12.28
N ALA A 260 -14.27 -8.53 11.21
CA ALA A 260 -14.56 -9.09 9.89
C ALA A 260 -14.36 -10.61 9.85
N ASP A 261 -15.37 -11.36 9.38
CA ASP A 261 -15.28 -12.80 9.13
C ASP A 261 -14.72 -13.11 7.73
N LEU A 262 -14.73 -12.11 6.83
CA LEU A 262 -14.20 -12.19 5.48
C LEU A 262 -13.90 -10.78 4.96
N ALA A 263 -12.75 -10.55 4.35
CA ALA A 263 -12.48 -9.35 3.56
C ALA A 263 -12.61 -9.66 2.06
N VAL A 264 -13.31 -8.81 1.33
CA VAL A 264 -13.55 -8.99 -0.11
C VAL A 264 -12.95 -7.83 -0.89
N LEU A 265 -12.08 -8.15 -1.86
CA LEU A 265 -11.39 -7.18 -2.71
C LEU A 265 -11.62 -7.53 -4.20
N PRO A 266 -12.79 -7.23 -4.78
CA PRO A 266 -13.18 -7.63 -6.13
C PRO A 266 -12.68 -6.62 -7.18
N TYR A 267 -11.40 -6.23 -7.08
CA TYR A 267 -10.84 -5.16 -7.89
C TYR A 267 -10.76 -5.56 -9.37
N ARG A 268 -10.94 -4.58 -10.25
CA ARG A 268 -10.81 -4.79 -11.70
C ARG A 268 -9.38 -4.65 -12.19
N GLU A 269 -8.61 -3.84 -11.49
CA GLU A 269 -7.23 -3.54 -11.83
C GLU A 269 -6.48 -3.13 -10.55
N ILE A 270 -5.28 -3.64 -10.35
CA ILE A 270 -4.43 -3.25 -9.21
C ILE A 270 -2.98 -3.70 -9.42
N ASP A 271 -2.03 -2.86 -9.06
CA ASP A 271 -0.65 -3.25 -8.86
C ASP A 271 -0.44 -3.72 -7.42
N GLN A 272 -0.96 -2.95 -6.44
CA GLN A 272 -0.79 -3.24 -5.02
C GLN A 272 -1.92 -2.64 -4.16
N SER A 273 -2.25 -3.28 -3.03
CA SER A 273 -3.30 -2.82 -2.12
C SER A 273 -2.92 -2.94 -0.65
N GLY A 274 -2.78 -1.81 0.05
CA GLY A 274 -2.58 -1.80 1.49
C GLY A 274 -3.69 -2.52 2.27
N VAL A 275 -4.92 -2.58 1.74
CA VAL A 275 -6.04 -3.31 2.37
C VAL A 275 -5.77 -4.81 2.42
N LEU A 276 -5.18 -5.39 1.36
CA LEU A 276 -4.74 -6.79 1.34
C LEU A 276 -3.78 -7.06 2.49
N PHE A 277 -2.72 -6.26 2.61
CA PHE A 277 -1.67 -6.46 3.62
C PHE A 277 -2.13 -6.15 5.04
N THR A 278 -3.17 -5.32 5.19
CA THR A 278 -3.87 -5.15 6.46
C THR A 278 -4.66 -6.42 6.80
N ALA A 279 -5.45 -6.94 5.87
CA ALA A 279 -6.24 -8.16 6.11
C ALA A 279 -5.36 -9.36 6.43
N LEU A 280 -4.24 -9.55 5.72
CA LEU A 280 -3.25 -10.58 6.03
C LEU A 280 -2.72 -10.45 7.46
N ALA A 281 -2.35 -9.22 7.87
CA ALA A 281 -1.82 -8.97 9.22
C ALA A 281 -2.83 -9.30 10.34
N PHE A 282 -4.12 -9.10 10.11
CA PHE A 282 -5.18 -9.47 11.06
C PHE A 282 -5.58 -10.96 10.95
N GLY A 283 -5.05 -11.72 10.01
CA GLY A 283 -5.50 -13.09 9.75
C GLY A 283 -6.95 -13.14 9.27
N THR A 284 -7.44 -12.06 8.64
CA THR A 284 -8.80 -12.00 8.10
C THR A 284 -8.85 -12.87 6.82
N PRO A 285 -9.80 -13.82 6.70
CA PRO A 285 -10.00 -14.56 5.46
C PRO A 285 -10.17 -13.64 4.28
N LEU A 286 -9.62 -13.98 3.11
CA LEU A 286 -9.58 -13.14 1.93
C LEU A 286 -10.28 -13.78 0.74
N LEU A 287 -11.16 -13.01 0.09
CA LEU A 287 -11.69 -13.30 -1.24
C LEU A 287 -11.27 -12.17 -2.19
N LEU A 288 -10.44 -12.49 -3.17
CA LEU A 288 -9.83 -11.55 -4.09
C LEU A 288 -10.33 -11.79 -5.51
N SER A 289 -10.31 -10.77 -6.34
CA SER A 289 -10.25 -11.01 -7.79
C SER A 289 -8.86 -11.49 -8.19
N ASP A 290 -8.73 -12.07 -9.37
CA ASP A 290 -7.43 -12.46 -9.97
C ASP A 290 -6.72 -11.28 -10.66
N ALA A 291 -7.18 -10.05 -10.44
CA ALA A 291 -6.63 -8.85 -11.06
C ALA A 291 -5.18 -8.58 -10.60
N GLY A 292 -4.31 -8.34 -11.56
CA GLY A 292 -2.96 -7.84 -11.31
C GLY A 292 -2.14 -8.70 -10.34
N GLY A 293 -1.51 -8.06 -9.36
CA GLY A 293 -0.73 -8.74 -8.33
C GLY A 293 -1.54 -9.58 -7.35
N PHE A 294 -2.88 -9.46 -7.32
CA PHE A 294 -3.71 -10.28 -6.45
C PHE A 294 -3.67 -11.77 -6.84
N GLY A 295 -3.57 -12.09 -8.14
CA GLY A 295 -3.47 -13.47 -8.62
C GLY A 295 -2.23 -14.22 -8.09
N GLU A 296 -1.27 -13.54 -7.50
CA GLU A 296 -0.05 -14.14 -6.93
C GLU A 296 -0.19 -14.46 -5.43
N VAL A 297 -1.29 -14.03 -4.78
CA VAL A 297 -1.51 -14.21 -3.33
C VAL A 297 -2.09 -15.60 -3.06
N THR A 298 -1.28 -16.51 -2.58
CA THR A 298 -1.70 -17.91 -2.34
C THR A 298 -2.59 -18.10 -1.09
N ALA A 299 -2.56 -17.14 -0.17
CA ALA A 299 -3.32 -17.18 1.10
C ALA A 299 -4.74 -16.62 0.98
N ALA A 300 -5.34 -16.68 -0.21
CA ALA A 300 -6.67 -16.16 -0.50
C ALA A 300 -7.46 -17.09 -1.43
N GLU A 301 -8.77 -16.92 -1.45
CA GLU A 301 -9.61 -17.46 -2.52
C GLU A 301 -9.75 -16.45 -3.65
N HIS A 302 -9.83 -16.92 -4.90
CA HIS A 302 -9.85 -16.06 -6.07
C HIS A 302 -11.08 -16.27 -6.94
N VAL A 303 -11.53 -15.19 -7.57
CA VAL A 303 -12.57 -15.18 -8.60
C VAL A 303 -12.11 -14.34 -9.80
N PRO A 304 -12.63 -14.57 -11.00
CA PRO A 304 -12.32 -13.73 -12.14
C PRO A 304 -12.71 -12.27 -11.91
N ALA A 305 -11.83 -11.34 -12.29
CA ALA A 305 -12.06 -9.91 -12.13
C ALA A 305 -13.30 -9.45 -12.92
N GLY A 306 -14.23 -8.75 -12.25
CA GLY A 306 -15.46 -8.24 -12.86
C GLY A 306 -16.59 -9.26 -13.01
N ASP A 307 -16.41 -10.51 -12.61
CA ASP A 307 -17.44 -11.57 -12.68
C ASP A 307 -18.29 -11.60 -11.40
N ALA A 308 -19.45 -10.92 -11.43
CA ALA A 308 -20.38 -10.88 -10.32
C ALA A 308 -21.01 -12.25 -9.99
N ALA A 309 -21.18 -13.13 -10.98
CA ALA A 309 -21.75 -14.46 -10.78
C ALA A 309 -20.77 -15.38 -10.04
N ALA A 310 -19.50 -15.39 -10.46
CA ALA A 310 -18.43 -16.11 -9.76
C ALA A 310 -18.23 -15.57 -8.34
N LEU A 311 -18.24 -14.24 -8.16
CA LEU A 311 -18.13 -13.61 -6.86
C LEU A 311 -19.29 -13.99 -5.92
N ARG A 312 -20.54 -14.01 -6.43
CA ARG A 312 -21.72 -14.46 -5.68
C ARG A 312 -21.57 -15.92 -5.24
N ALA A 313 -21.15 -16.80 -6.13
CA ALA A 313 -20.97 -18.21 -5.82
C ALA A 313 -19.92 -18.44 -4.74
N ALA A 314 -18.77 -17.76 -4.84
CA ALA A 314 -17.68 -17.82 -3.85
C ALA A 314 -18.10 -17.26 -2.49
N LEU A 315 -18.76 -16.09 -2.46
CA LEU A 315 -19.31 -15.49 -1.23
C LEU A 315 -20.28 -16.44 -0.54
N GLY A 316 -21.27 -16.98 -1.30
CA GLY A 316 -22.26 -17.91 -0.74
C GLY A 316 -21.60 -19.17 -0.17
N SER A 317 -20.64 -19.75 -0.86
CA SER A 317 -19.87 -20.91 -0.40
C SER A 317 -19.08 -20.60 0.88
N LEU A 318 -18.37 -19.47 0.92
CA LEU A 318 -17.58 -19.07 2.09
C LEU A 318 -18.47 -18.72 3.29
N LEU A 319 -19.62 -18.08 3.09
CA LEU A 319 -20.55 -17.76 4.15
C LEU A 319 -21.15 -19.03 4.78
N ALA A 320 -21.41 -20.06 3.98
CA ALA A 320 -21.94 -21.34 4.43
C ALA A 320 -20.90 -22.23 5.15
N ASP A 321 -19.61 -21.96 4.98
CA ASP A 321 -18.52 -22.81 5.52
C ASP A 321 -17.57 -22.04 6.48
N PRO A 322 -17.90 -21.99 7.78
CA PRO A 322 -17.03 -21.37 8.79
C PRO A 322 -15.65 -22.02 8.91
N ALA A 323 -15.53 -23.32 8.68
CA ALA A 323 -14.25 -24.04 8.77
C ALA A 323 -13.32 -23.61 7.64
N ARG A 324 -13.84 -23.46 6.41
CA ARG A 324 -13.09 -22.94 5.27
C ARG A 324 -12.62 -21.52 5.54
N ARG A 325 -13.46 -20.63 6.05
CA ARG A 325 -13.06 -19.27 6.44
C ARG A 325 -11.93 -19.29 7.48
N ALA A 326 -12.07 -20.13 8.53
CA ALA A 326 -11.01 -20.27 9.54
C ALA A 326 -9.68 -20.76 8.94
N GLY A 327 -9.73 -21.69 7.98
CA GLY A 327 -8.56 -22.16 7.23
C GLY A 327 -7.88 -21.04 6.43
N LEU A 328 -8.66 -20.23 5.71
CA LEU A 328 -8.15 -19.06 4.98
C LEU A 328 -7.56 -18.00 5.93
N GLY A 329 -8.20 -17.74 7.07
CA GLY A 329 -7.66 -16.82 8.07
C GLY A 329 -6.33 -17.29 8.64
N ALA A 330 -6.19 -18.58 8.95
CA ALA A 330 -4.93 -19.17 9.37
C ALA A 330 -3.85 -19.09 8.29
N ALA A 331 -4.20 -19.29 7.03
CA ALA A 331 -3.29 -19.12 5.90
C ALA A 331 -2.84 -17.66 5.75
N ALA A 332 -3.76 -16.70 5.87
CA ALA A 332 -3.47 -15.26 5.84
C ALA A 332 -2.48 -14.86 6.95
N ALA A 333 -2.72 -15.30 8.18
CA ALA A 333 -1.84 -15.03 9.32
C ALA A 333 -0.43 -15.61 9.14
N ARG A 334 -0.31 -16.84 8.61
CA ARG A 334 0.99 -17.42 8.27
C ARG A 334 1.70 -16.64 7.18
N ALA A 335 1.02 -16.31 6.09
CA ALA A 335 1.59 -15.53 4.99
C ALA A 335 2.09 -14.16 5.47
N ALA A 336 1.36 -13.49 6.36
CA ALA A 336 1.77 -12.22 6.93
C ALA A 336 3.14 -12.27 7.64
N THR A 337 3.51 -13.41 8.23
CA THR A 337 4.79 -13.58 8.94
C THR A 337 5.88 -14.22 8.08
N GLU A 338 5.54 -15.21 7.27
CA GLU A 338 6.51 -16.02 6.53
C GLU A 338 6.87 -15.40 5.18
N GLU A 339 5.87 -14.89 4.44
CA GLU A 339 6.05 -14.36 3.09
C GLU A 339 6.16 -12.83 3.09
N TYR A 340 5.30 -12.17 3.87
CA TYR A 340 5.18 -10.71 3.94
C TYR A 340 5.76 -10.11 5.22
N GLY A 341 6.61 -10.85 5.93
CA GLY A 341 7.28 -10.39 7.15
C GLY A 341 8.37 -9.35 6.87
N TRP A 342 8.38 -8.28 7.64
CA TRP A 342 9.28 -7.14 7.43
C TRP A 342 10.76 -7.47 7.56
N ASP A 343 11.14 -8.45 8.38
CA ASP A 343 12.57 -8.81 8.55
C ASP A 343 13.11 -9.50 7.28
N ALA A 344 12.33 -10.36 6.64
CA ALA A 344 12.69 -10.96 5.34
C ALA A 344 12.75 -9.91 4.22
N ILE A 345 11.82 -8.95 4.22
CA ILE A 345 11.78 -7.84 3.26
C ILE A 345 13.01 -6.94 3.45
N ALA A 346 13.35 -6.60 4.69
CA ALA A 346 14.54 -5.81 4.99
C ALA A 346 15.83 -6.51 4.54
N ALA A 347 15.95 -7.82 4.78
CA ALA A 347 17.10 -8.61 4.34
C ALA A 347 17.26 -8.57 2.80
N ARG A 348 16.16 -8.78 2.05
CA ARG A 348 16.18 -8.69 0.57
C ARG A 348 16.52 -7.27 0.09
N THR A 349 16.01 -6.26 0.77
CA THR A 349 16.26 -4.85 0.44
C THR A 349 17.71 -4.47 0.71
N LEU A 350 18.31 -4.93 1.81
CA LEU A 350 19.72 -4.71 2.11
C LEU A 350 20.63 -5.42 1.11
N ALA A 351 20.32 -6.67 0.74
CA ALA A 351 21.07 -7.39 -0.29
C ALA A 351 21.03 -6.64 -1.64
N LEU A 352 19.89 -6.03 -2.00
CA LEU A 352 19.82 -5.15 -3.16
C LEU A 352 20.75 -3.95 -3.02
N TYR A 353 20.73 -3.26 -1.87
CA TYR A 353 21.60 -2.09 -1.67
C TYR A 353 23.08 -2.43 -1.74
N GLU A 354 23.48 -3.57 -1.18
CA GLU A 354 24.86 -4.07 -1.25
C GLU A 354 25.29 -4.37 -2.68
N SER A 355 24.39 -4.89 -3.51
CA SER A 355 24.68 -5.20 -4.92
C SER A 355 24.89 -3.95 -5.80
N LEU A 356 24.48 -2.77 -5.32
CA LEU A 356 24.59 -1.49 -6.03
C LEU A 356 25.84 -0.69 -5.62
N GLN A 357 26.60 -1.13 -4.63
CA GLN A 357 27.82 -0.48 -4.14
C GLN A 357 29.06 -1.00 -4.87
#